data_5a8bb6660efae3cfee227d47c96928e3
#
_entry.id   5a8bb6660efae3cfee227d47c96928e3
#
_cell.length_a   1.000
_cell.length_b   1.000
_cell.length_c   1.000
_cell.angle_alpha   90.00
_cell.angle_beta   90.00
_cell.angle_gamma   90.00
#
_symmetry.space_group_name_H-M   'P 1'
#
loop_
_entity.id
_entity.type
_entity.pdbx_description
1 polymer ?
#
loop_
_entity_poly.entity_id
_entity_poly.type
_entity_poly.pdbx_seq_one_letter_code
_entity_poly.pdbx_strand_id
1 'polypeptide(L)'
;MIHFTRSIQGRKCEVTSDHVGASYEGSTGLFVIADGTSRPHSTLLAEAFVRHVIAHYEKGRAHSEGATLETAAQYLETMLNDTHAELFTDPCQGSASYLVALIENEVLTLAYEGDCCAGLVRAGGQIEWLNSPHCMANWRRNRTHSDIASDRGRHRLTRSLRVGRKPEPDTMSQQNEPDARIILATDGFWAELSDVHQATLLAFPESESPGAEDDLTWIDLRLHS
;
A
#
# COMPACT_ATOMS: atom_id res chain seq x y z
N MET A 1 -16.86 -6.72 -5.80
CA MET A 1 -15.87 -5.70 -5.37
C MET A 1 -15.69 -4.70 -6.49
N ILE A 2 -15.57 -3.40 -6.18
CA ILE A 2 -15.26 -2.32 -7.14
C ILE A 2 -14.01 -1.62 -6.65
N HIS A 3 -13.11 -1.27 -7.55
CA HIS A 3 -11.97 -0.42 -7.20
C HIS A 3 -11.80 0.72 -8.19
N PHE A 4 -11.24 1.80 -7.69
CA PHE A 4 -10.78 2.95 -8.47
C PHE A 4 -9.33 3.23 -8.08
N THR A 5 -8.51 3.58 -9.03
CA THR A 5 -7.10 3.90 -8.79
C THR A 5 -6.77 5.24 -9.44
N ARG A 6 -6.04 6.07 -8.72
CA ARG A 6 -5.49 7.30 -9.29
C ARG A 6 -4.06 7.50 -8.81
N SER A 7 -3.22 7.94 -9.73
CA SER A 7 -1.86 8.41 -9.47
C SER A 7 -1.67 9.78 -10.09
N ILE A 8 -1.10 10.70 -9.34
CA ILE A 8 -0.84 12.09 -9.74
C ILE A 8 0.62 12.38 -9.42
N GLN A 9 1.37 12.77 -10.43
CA GLN A 9 2.78 13.12 -10.27
C GLN A 9 2.95 14.32 -9.34
N GLY A 10 3.85 14.20 -8.38
CA GLY A 10 4.23 15.27 -7.46
C GLY A 10 4.99 16.40 -8.15
N ARG A 11 4.90 17.61 -7.61
CA ARG A 11 5.57 18.79 -8.18
C ARG A 11 7.10 18.71 -8.13
N LYS A 12 7.66 17.89 -7.25
CA LYS A 12 9.11 17.67 -7.12
C LYS A 12 9.59 16.42 -7.84
N CYS A 13 8.69 15.64 -8.40
CA CYS A 13 9.01 14.39 -9.09
C CYS A 13 9.13 14.62 -10.59
N GLU A 14 10.22 14.16 -11.21
CA GLU A 14 10.38 14.19 -12.67
C GLU A 14 9.54 13.11 -13.36
N VAL A 15 9.38 11.97 -12.69
CA VAL A 15 8.56 10.82 -13.11
C VAL A 15 7.92 10.24 -11.86
N THR A 16 6.69 9.77 -11.95
CA THR A 16 6.06 9.09 -10.81
C THR A 16 6.81 7.81 -10.46
N SER A 17 7.11 7.63 -9.17
CA SER A 17 7.71 6.42 -8.60
C SER A 17 6.69 5.50 -7.93
N ASP A 18 5.44 5.92 -7.90
CA ASP A 18 4.33 5.14 -7.36
C ASP A 18 3.80 4.14 -8.38
N HIS A 19 3.59 2.92 -7.94
CA HIS A 19 3.04 1.84 -8.76
C HIS A 19 1.93 1.10 -8.02
N VAL A 20 0.94 0.65 -8.77
CA VAL A 20 -0.22 -0.08 -8.24
C VAL A 20 -0.53 -1.30 -9.09
N GLY A 21 -1.12 -2.31 -8.47
CA GLY A 21 -1.60 -3.51 -9.13
C GLY A 21 -2.81 -4.08 -8.42
N ALA A 22 -3.67 -4.75 -9.17
CA ALA A 22 -4.83 -5.43 -8.66
C ALA A 22 -5.13 -6.70 -9.46
N SER A 23 -5.50 -7.76 -8.76
CA SER A 23 -6.05 -8.98 -9.35
C SER A 23 -7.17 -9.48 -8.44
N TYR A 24 -8.40 -9.55 -8.95
CA TYR A 24 -9.56 -9.91 -8.14
C TYR A 24 -10.63 -10.64 -8.96
N GLU A 25 -11.43 -11.44 -8.25
CA GLU A 25 -12.60 -12.12 -8.79
C GLU A 25 -13.67 -12.25 -7.70
N GLY A 26 -14.88 -11.81 -7.99
CA GLY A 26 -15.97 -11.82 -7.01
C GLY A 26 -15.66 -10.96 -5.78
N SER A 27 -15.64 -11.61 -4.61
CA SER A 27 -15.34 -10.99 -3.30
C SER A 27 -13.89 -11.18 -2.84
N THR A 28 -13.05 -11.84 -3.64
CA THR A 28 -11.65 -12.13 -3.31
C THR A 28 -10.71 -11.37 -4.23
N GLY A 29 -9.66 -10.77 -3.69
CA GLY A 29 -8.69 -10.03 -4.51
C GLY A 29 -7.45 -9.61 -3.75
N LEU A 30 -6.38 -9.41 -4.52
CA LEU A 30 -5.13 -8.83 -4.06
C LEU A 30 -4.93 -7.45 -4.69
N PHE A 31 -4.58 -6.49 -3.85
CA PHE A 31 -4.26 -5.12 -4.23
C PHE A 31 -2.89 -4.76 -3.70
N VAL A 32 -2.10 -4.12 -4.53
CA VAL A 32 -0.71 -3.76 -4.21
C VAL A 32 -0.49 -2.29 -4.52
N ILE A 33 0.13 -1.60 -3.59
CA ILE A 33 0.65 -0.24 -3.80
C ILE A 33 2.12 -0.22 -3.38
N ALA A 34 2.95 0.42 -4.17
CA ALA A 34 4.37 0.58 -3.87
C ALA A 34 4.84 1.98 -4.27
N ASP A 35 5.67 2.58 -3.43
CA ASP A 35 6.29 3.88 -3.61
C ASP A 35 7.81 3.71 -3.66
N GLY A 36 8.40 4.05 -4.80
CA GLY A 36 9.83 4.02 -5.01
C GLY A 36 10.51 5.23 -4.38
N THR A 37 11.40 5.00 -3.41
CA THR A 37 12.14 6.10 -2.77
C THR A 37 12.96 6.92 -3.78
N SER A 38 13.46 8.10 -3.39
CA SER A 38 14.30 8.98 -4.23
C SER A 38 15.68 8.39 -4.61
N ARG A 39 15.95 7.09 -4.32
CA ARG A 39 17.18 6.42 -4.73
C ARG A 39 17.14 6.02 -6.20
N PRO A 40 18.31 5.93 -6.88
CA PRO A 40 18.36 5.40 -8.24
C PRO A 40 17.69 4.03 -8.35
N HIS A 41 16.99 3.77 -9.45
CA HIS A 41 16.28 2.53 -9.77
C HIS A 41 15.08 2.18 -8.88
N SER A 42 14.69 3.03 -7.93
CA SER A 42 13.57 2.74 -7.03
C SER A 42 12.23 2.65 -7.76
N THR A 43 11.99 3.50 -8.76
CA THR A 43 10.80 3.44 -9.62
C THR A 43 10.69 2.09 -10.33
N LEU A 44 11.78 1.62 -10.95
CA LEU A 44 11.81 0.32 -11.62
C LEU A 44 11.63 -0.84 -10.64
N LEU A 45 12.17 -0.71 -9.42
CA LEU A 45 11.97 -1.72 -8.37
C LEU A 45 10.53 -1.77 -7.92
N ALA A 46 9.87 -0.63 -7.69
CA ALA A 46 8.47 -0.57 -7.29
C ALA A 46 7.56 -1.17 -8.37
N GLU A 47 7.79 -0.82 -9.65
CA GLU A 47 7.09 -1.41 -10.79
C GLU A 47 7.26 -2.92 -10.87
N ALA A 48 8.50 -3.40 -10.81
CA ALA A 48 8.81 -4.82 -10.86
C ALA A 48 8.19 -5.57 -9.69
N PHE A 49 8.26 -5.01 -8.47
CA PHE A 49 7.65 -5.58 -7.27
C PHE A 49 6.14 -5.79 -7.45
N VAL A 50 5.41 -4.75 -7.84
CA VAL A 50 3.96 -4.83 -8.07
C VAL A 50 3.63 -5.92 -9.09
N ARG A 51 4.34 -5.95 -10.22
CA ARG A 51 4.13 -6.94 -11.27
C ARG A 51 4.38 -8.38 -10.78
N HIS A 52 5.46 -8.62 -10.03
CA HIS A 52 5.78 -9.96 -9.53
C HIS A 52 4.78 -10.42 -8.46
N VAL A 53 4.40 -9.55 -7.53
CA VAL A 53 3.39 -9.87 -6.51
C VAL A 53 2.06 -10.27 -7.15
N ILE A 54 1.58 -9.53 -8.15
CA ILE A 54 0.35 -9.87 -8.87
C ILE A 54 0.50 -11.20 -9.61
N ALA A 55 1.63 -11.43 -10.29
CA ALA A 55 1.87 -12.68 -11.00
C ALA A 55 1.92 -13.91 -10.08
N HIS A 56 2.54 -13.76 -8.89
CA HIS A 56 2.54 -14.83 -7.86
C HIS A 56 1.13 -15.13 -7.36
N TYR A 57 0.35 -14.09 -7.07
CA TYR A 57 -1.03 -14.25 -6.63
C TYR A 57 -1.87 -14.98 -7.67
N GLU A 58 -1.81 -14.60 -8.94
CA GLU A 58 -2.55 -15.21 -10.03
C GLU A 58 -2.19 -16.70 -10.23
N LYS A 59 -0.91 -17.04 -10.07
CA LYS A 59 -0.46 -18.46 -10.10
C LYS A 59 -0.97 -19.24 -8.89
N GLY A 60 -0.97 -18.63 -7.70
CA GLY A 60 -1.37 -19.29 -6.45
C GLY A 60 -2.87 -19.41 -6.27
N ARG A 61 -3.67 -18.58 -6.91
CA ARG A 61 -5.13 -18.50 -6.77
C ARG A 61 -5.87 -19.82 -7.03
N ALA A 62 -5.31 -20.65 -7.90
CA ALA A 62 -5.84 -21.98 -8.19
C ALA A 62 -5.76 -22.97 -7.01
N HIS A 63 -5.14 -22.60 -5.87
CA HIS A 63 -4.83 -23.49 -4.76
C HIS A 63 -5.43 -23.04 -3.41
N SER A 64 -6.10 -21.88 -3.33
CA SER A 64 -6.53 -21.29 -2.05
C SER A 64 -8.05 -21.33 -1.81
N GLU A 65 -8.64 -22.54 -1.75
CA GLU A 65 -9.99 -22.68 -1.16
C GLU A 65 -9.85 -22.90 0.36
N GLY A 66 -10.32 -21.96 1.17
CA GLY A 66 -10.50 -22.12 2.62
C GLY A 66 -9.40 -21.57 3.53
N ALA A 67 -8.70 -20.49 3.16
CA ALA A 67 -7.71 -19.86 4.02
C ALA A 67 -8.35 -19.28 5.31
N THR A 68 -7.72 -19.55 6.47
CA THR A 68 -7.99 -18.87 7.74
C THR A 68 -7.17 -17.57 7.81
N LEU A 69 -7.49 -16.67 8.78
CA LEU A 69 -6.73 -15.43 8.99
C LEU A 69 -5.22 -15.65 9.12
N GLU A 70 -4.82 -16.70 9.84
CA GLU A 70 -3.41 -17.05 10.05
C GLU A 70 -2.75 -17.55 8.77
N THR A 71 -3.48 -18.33 7.97
CA THR A 71 -2.97 -18.82 6.69
C THR A 71 -2.86 -17.71 5.63
N ALA A 72 -3.72 -16.70 5.64
CA ALA A 72 -3.64 -15.55 4.75
C ALA A 72 -2.36 -14.71 5.00
N ALA A 73 -2.03 -14.44 6.26
CA ALA A 73 -0.80 -13.74 6.62
C ALA A 73 0.45 -14.53 6.20
N GLN A 74 0.50 -15.83 6.50
CA GLN A 74 1.60 -16.70 6.10
C GLN A 74 1.74 -16.81 4.57
N TYR A 75 0.62 -16.85 3.85
CA TYR A 75 0.61 -16.82 2.40
C TYR A 75 1.26 -15.54 1.85
N LEU A 76 0.88 -14.37 2.39
CA LEU A 76 1.47 -13.10 1.99
C LEU A 76 2.97 -13.05 2.31
N GLU A 77 3.40 -13.51 3.48
CA GLU A 77 4.82 -13.56 3.85
C GLU A 77 5.63 -14.46 2.90
N THR A 78 5.10 -15.63 2.57
CA THR A 78 5.76 -16.56 1.63
C THR A 78 5.87 -15.93 0.25
N MET A 79 4.76 -15.39 -0.27
CA MET A 79 4.73 -14.72 -1.57
C MET A 79 5.71 -13.55 -1.65
N LEU A 80 5.83 -12.74 -0.60
CA LEU A 80 6.76 -11.62 -0.53
C LEU A 80 8.22 -12.08 -0.48
N ASN A 81 8.51 -13.17 0.21
CA ASN A 81 9.85 -13.76 0.22
C ASN A 81 10.26 -14.30 -1.15
N ASP A 82 9.34 -14.99 -1.85
CA ASP A 82 9.57 -15.51 -3.19
C ASP A 82 9.77 -14.36 -4.20
N THR A 83 8.91 -13.35 -4.13
CA THR A 83 9.04 -12.12 -4.93
C THR A 83 10.39 -11.44 -4.71
N HIS A 84 10.83 -11.30 -3.46
CA HIS A 84 12.14 -10.73 -3.14
C HIS A 84 13.29 -11.55 -3.74
N ALA A 85 13.23 -12.86 -3.62
CA ALA A 85 14.27 -13.74 -4.17
C ALA A 85 14.38 -13.61 -5.70
N GLU A 86 13.25 -13.47 -6.39
CA GLU A 86 13.23 -13.25 -7.85
C GLU A 86 13.74 -11.87 -8.26
N LEU A 87 13.32 -10.80 -7.56
CA LEU A 87 13.71 -9.43 -7.86
C LEU A 87 15.20 -9.16 -7.69
N PHE A 88 15.84 -9.82 -6.74
CA PHE A 88 17.24 -9.56 -6.39
C PHE A 88 18.18 -10.68 -6.82
N THR A 89 17.85 -11.44 -7.86
CA THR A 89 18.79 -12.29 -8.57
C THR A 89 19.93 -11.49 -9.21
N ASP A 90 19.59 -10.29 -9.72
CA ASP A 90 20.56 -9.27 -10.13
C ASP A 90 20.57 -8.11 -9.10
N PRO A 91 21.76 -7.56 -8.75
CA PRO A 91 21.84 -6.50 -7.75
C PRO A 91 21.17 -5.21 -8.23
N CYS A 92 19.87 -5.07 -7.96
CA CYS A 92 19.14 -3.84 -8.15
C CYS A 92 19.38 -2.89 -6.96
N GLN A 93 19.76 -1.65 -7.23
CA GLN A 93 20.06 -0.64 -6.22
C GLN A 93 18.86 0.26 -5.95
N GLY A 94 17.71 -0.24 -5.70
CA GLY A 94 16.55 0.55 -5.35
C GLY A 94 16.10 0.29 -3.91
N SER A 95 15.14 1.07 -3.47
CA SER A 95 14.29 0.75 -2.33
C SER A 95 12.88 1.28 -2.53
N ALA A 96 11.89 0.58 -1.97
CA ALA A 96 10.50 0.98 -2.07
C ALA A 96 9.75 0.69 -0.77
N SER A 97 8.82 1.58 -0.43
CA SER A 97 7.72 1.25 0.47
C SER A 97 6.73 0.38 -0.26
N TYR A 98 6.05 -0.52 0.43
CA TYR A 98 4.96 -1.28 -0.16
C TYR A 98 3.89 -1.65 0.86
N LEU A 99 2.70 -1.84 0.34
CA LEU A 99 1.59 -2.43 1.06
C LEU A 99 0.82 -3.37 0.13
N VAL A 100 0.61 -4.59 0.59
CA VAL A 100 -0.20 -5.63 -0.07
C VAL A 100 -1.43 -5.88 0.76
N ALA A 101 -2.60 -5.79 0.13
CA ALA A 101 -3.89 -6.04 0.75
C ALA A 101 -4.56 -7.24 0.07
N LEU A 102 -4.72 -8.32 0.82
CA LEU A 102 -5.52 -9.48 0.41
C LEU A 102 -6.90 -9.37 1.05
N ILE A 103 -7.93 -9.49 0.22
CA ILE A 103 -9.32 -9.49 0.66
C ILE A 103 -9.92 -10.85 0.32
N GLU A 104 -10.41 -11.56 1.33
CA GLU A 104 -11.08 -12.85 1.19
C GLU A 104 -12.29 -12.90 2.14
N ASN A 105 -13.49 -13.10 1.60
CA ASN A 105 -14.69 -13.23 2.41
C ASN A 105 -14.86 -12.11 3.47
N GLU A 106 -14.72 -10.85 3.04
CA GLU A 106 -14.78 -9.65 3.90
C GLU A 106 -13.63 -9.52 4.93
N VAL A 107 -12.69 -10.45 4.95
CA VAL A 107 -11.46 -10.32 5.72
C VAL A 107 -10.42 -9.57 4.92
N LEU A 108 -9.88 -8.50 5.49
CA LEU A 108 -8.73 -7.76 4.98
C LEU A 108 -7.48 -8.25 5.71
N THR A 109 -6.52 -8.78 4.96
CA THR A 109 -5.17 -9.07 5.47
C THR A 109 -4.17 -8.17 4.78
N LEU A 110 -3.39 -7.43 5.56
CA LEU A 110 -2.33 -6.54 5.10
C LEU A 110 -0.96 -7.14 5.38
N ALA A 111 -0.02 -6.91 4.44
CA ALA A 111 1.41 -7.10 4.66
C ALA A 111 2.15 -5.87 4.10
N TYR A 112 3.03 -5.22 4.92
CA TYR A 112 3.63 -3.96 4.52
C TYR A 112 5.02 -3.72 5.12
N GLU A 113 5.86 -3.00 4.39
CA GLU A 113 7.09 -2.37 4.86
C GLU A 113 7.21 -0.98 4.24
N GLY A 114 7.55 0.00 5.06
CA GLY A 114 7.63 1.40 4.64
C GLY A 114 6.45 2.20 5.16
N ASP A 115 6.05 3.20 4.42
CA ASP A 115 5.05 4.19 4.81
C ASP A 115 3.81 4.25 3.91
N CYS A 116 3.64 3.30 2.99
CA CYS A 116 2.32 3.07 2.40
C CYS A 116 1.30 2.69 3.48
N CYS A 117 0.11 3.29 3.43
CA CYS A 117 -0.91 3.10 4.44
C CYS A 117 -2.22 2.56 3.88
N ALA A 118 -2.92 1.78 4.70
CA ALA A 118 -4.30 1.38 4.48
C ALA A 118 -5.22 2.05 5.51
N GLY A 119 -6.45 2.39 5.11
CA GLY A 119 -7.42 2.99 5.99
C GLY A 119 -8.86 2.62 5.65
N LEU A 120 -9.76 2.75 6.62
CA LEU A 120 -11.20 2.63 6.44
C LEU A 120 -11.83 4.01 6.31
N VAL A 121 -12.61 4.21 5.27
CA VAL A 121 -13.38 5.44 5.11
C VAL A 121 -14.63 5.35 5.98
N ARG A 122 -14.72 6.23 6.96
CA ARG A 122 -15.86 6.35 7.87
C ARG A 122 -16.91 7.31 7.34
N ALA A 123 -18.07 7.36 8.02
CA ALA A 123 -19.11 8.32 7.70
C ALA A 123 -18.54 9.75 7.69
N GLY A 124 -18.89 10.53 6.67
CA GLY A 124 -18.36 11.89 6.48
C GLY A 124 -17.02 11.95 5.73
N GLY A 125 -16.47 10.81 5.27
CA GLY A 125 -15.26 10.77 4.46
C GLY A 125 -13.94 10.81 5.24
N GLN A 126 -13.99 10.75 6.56
CA GLN A 126 -12.78 10.60 7.39
C GLN A 126 -12.15 9.23 7.17
N ILE A 127 -10.82 9.17 7.16
CA ILE A 127 -10.07 7.93 7.03
C ILE A 127 -9.51 7.55 8.40
N GLU A 128 -9.87 6.37 8.86
CA GLU A 128 -9.23 5.70 9.99
C GLU A 128 -8.09 4.83 9.46
N TRP A 129 -6.85 5.31 9.64
CA TRP A 129 -5.67 4.58 9.20
C TRP A 129 -5.42 3.36 10.06
N LEU A 130 -5.14 2.21 9.43
CA LEU A 130 -5.09 0.90 10.07
C LEU A 130 -3.68 0.49 10.46
N ASN A 131 -2.68 0.78 9.61
CA ASN A 131 -1.31 0.34 9.82
C ASN A 131 -0.39 1.49 10.24
N SER A 132 0.74 1.16 10.82
CA SER A 132 1.69 2.10 11.41
C SER A 132 2.90 2.29 10.50
N PRO A 133 3.13 3.48 9.91
CA PRO A 133 4.24 3.74 8.99
C PRO A 133 5.61 3.46 9.60
N HIS A 134 6.51 2.88 8.81
CA HIS A 134 7.88 2.57 9.20
C HIS A 134 8.83 3.73 8.86
N CYS A 135 8.74 4.80 9.60
CA CYS A 135 9.61 5.97 9.44
C CYS A 135 10.22 6.42 10.78
N MET A 136 11.24 7.27 10.72
CA MET A 136 11.92 7.78 11.93
C MET A 136 11.00 8.61 12.81
N ALA A 137 10.04 9.32 12.22
CA ALA A 137 9.01 10.04 12.99
C ALA A 137 8.18 9.11 13.87
N ASN A 138 8.07 7.82 13.51
CA ASN A 138 7.26 6.81 14.21
C ASN A 138 8.10 5.61 14.70
N TRP A 139 9.37 5.79 15.02
CA TRP A 139 10.26 4.69 15.40
C TRP A 139 9.78 3.89 16.64
N ARG A 140 8.98 4.54 17.51
CA ARG A 140 8.33 3.91 18.68
C ARG A 140 6.97 3.29 18.38
N ARG A 141 6.44 3.50 17.18
CA ARG A 141 5.13 2.99 16.72
C ARG A 141 3.94 3.41 17.60
N ASN A 142 3.97 4.58 18.16
CA ASN A 142 2.94 5.07 19.08
C ASN A 142 2.42 6.47 18.74
N ARG A 143 2.73 6.98 17.54
CA ARG A 143 2.25 8.29 17.08
C ARG A 143 1.05 8.15 16.14
N THR A 144 0.21 9.16 16.15
CA THR A 144 -0.88 9.28 15.19
C THR A 144 -0.36 9.64 13.79
N HIS A 145 -1.12 9.33 12.75
CA HIS A 145 -0.76 9.72 11.37
C HIS A 145 -0.61 11.23 11.21
N SER A 146 -1.47 12.03 11.86
CA SER A 146 -1.37 13.49 11.86
C SER A 146 -0.05 13.99 12.48
N ASP A 147 0.39 13.38 13.60
CA ASP A 147 1.67 13.74 14.22
C ASP A 147 2.86 13.35 13.32
N ILE A 148 2.77 12.21 12.65
CA ILE A 148 3.81 11.74 11.73
C ILE A 148 3.87 12.65 10.51
N ALA A 149 2.73 13.00 9.91
CA ALA A 149 2.63 13.83 8.71
C ALA A 149 3.31 15.20 8.90
N SER A 150 3.24 15.77 10.10
CA SER A 150 3.87 17.06 10.45
C SER A 150 5.35 16.99 10.80
N ASP A 151 5.93 15.78 10.94
CA ASP A 151 7.31 15.57 11.39
C ASP A 151 8.25 15.34 10.20
N ARG A 152 9.37 16.09 10.15
CA ARG A 152 10.39 15.91 9.08
C ARG A 152 11.01 14.52 9.04
N GLY A 153 10.97 13.76 10.14
CA GLY A 153 11.45 12.40 10.22
C GLY A 153 10.62 11.40 9.40
N ARG A 154 9.42 11.79 8.88
CA ARG A 154 8.59 10.94 8.05
C ARG A 154 9.28 10.48 6.76
N HIS A 155 10.10 11.33 6.15
CA HIS A 155 10.83 11.03 4.91
C HIS A 155 12.02 10.07 5.10
N ARG A 156 12.26 9.57 6.31
CA ARG A 156 13.35 8.63 6.62
C ARG A 156 12.78 7.29 7.00
N LEU A 157 12.66 6.40 6.02
CA LEU A 157 12.18 5.04 6.25
C LEU A 157 13.11 4.27 7.20
N THR A 158 12.52 3.52 8.12
CA THR A 158 13.22 2.56 8.98
C THR A 158 13.19 1.16 8.42
N ARG A 159 12.20 0.86 7.56
CA ARG A 159 12.02 -0.41 6.83
C ARG A 159 11.56 -0.13 5.41
N SER A 160 12.01 -0.95 4.46
CA SER A 160 11.63 -0.87 3.05
C SER A 160 12.12 -2.11 2.30
N LEU A 161 11.48 -2.44 1.20
CA LEU A 161 11.97 -3.40 0.21
C LEU A 161 13.34 -2.93 -0.32
N ARG A 162 14.35 -3.79 -0.27
CA ARG A 162 15.69 -3.51 -0.81
C ARG A 162 16.54 -4.77 -0.93
N VAL A 163 17.55 -4.73 -1.79
CA VAL A 163 18.59 -5.78 -1.87
C VAL A 163 19.32 -5.96 -0.52
N GLY A 164 19.71 -7.18 -0.22
CA GLY A 164 20.52 -7.49 0.96
C GLY A 164 19.77 -7.58 2.28
N ARG A 165 18.45 -7.40 2.26
CA ARG A 165 17.57 -7.63 3.41
C ARG A 165 16.32 -8.35 2.98
N LYS A 166 16.09 -9.54 3.54
CA LYS A 166 14.81 -10.24 3.35
C LYS A 166 13.64 -9.39 3.85
N PRO A 167 12.46 -9.49 3.19
CA PRO A 167 11.26 -8.88 3.73
C PRO A 167 10.93 -9.42 5.12
N GLU A 168 10.55 -8.52 5.99
CA GLU A 168 9.99 -8.81 7.31
C GLU A 168 8.74 -7.94 7.47
N PRO A 169 7.69 -8.18 6.66
CA PRO A 169 6.53 -7.33 6.69
C PRO A 169 5.84 -7.38 8.05
N ASP A 170 5.31 -6.25 8.48
CA ASP A 170 4.28 -6.31 9.48
C ASP A 170 3.01 -6.82 8.80
N THR A 171 2.29 -7.68 9.50
CA THR A 171 1.02 -8.21 9.04
C THR A 171 -0.09 -7.86 10.02
N MET A 172 -1.28 -7.64 9.50
CA MET A 172 -2.49 -7.52 10.30
C MET A 172 -3.69 -8.07 9.52
N SER A 173 -4.67 -8.58 10.25
CA SER A 173 -5.92 -9.05 9.66
C SER A 173 -7.10 -8.54 10.46
N GLN A 174 -8.16 -8.18 9.75
CA GLN A 174 -9.42 -7.77 10.37
C GLN A 174 -10.62 -8.18 9.53
N GLN A 175 -11.74 -8.46 10.20
CA GLN A 175 -13.04 -8.59 9.58
C GLN A 175 -13.59 -7.20 9.26
N ASN A 176 -14.09 -7.02 8.06
CA ASN A 176 -14.75 -5.78 7.65
C ASN A 176 -16.27 -5.96 7.63
N GLU A 177 -16.98 -4.85 7.79
CA GLU A 177 -18.40 -4.80 7.54
C GLU A 177 -18.68 -4.99 6.04
N PRO A 178 -19.83 -5.57 5.67
CA PRO A 178 -20.33 -5.50 4.31
C PRO A 178 -20.35 -4.05 3.83
N ASP A 179 -20.02 -3.82 2.56
CA ASP A 179 -19.92 -2.48 1.97
C ASP A 179 -18.82 -1.56 2.57
N ALA A 180 -17.86 -2.11 3.31
CA ALA A 180 -16.72 -1.35 3.78
C ALA A 180 -15.99 -0.69 2.60
N ARG A 181 -15.53 0.54 2.83
CA ARG A 181 -14.69 1.28 1.89
C ARG A 181 -13.28 1.39 2.44
N ILE A 182 -12.32 0.82 1.72
CA ILE A 182 -10.91 0.70 2.10
C ILE A 182 -10.08 1.56 1.16
N ILE A 183 -9.14 2.31 1.71
CA ILE A 183 -8.16 3.09 0.94
C ILE A 183 -6.78 2.50 1.17
N LEU A 184 -6.03 2.29 0.08
CA LEU A 184 -4.57 2.08 0.13
C LEU A 184 -3.93 3.33 -0.45
N ALA A 185 -2.90 3.87 0.19
CA ALA A 185 -2.33 5.15 -0.20
C ALA A 185 -0.82 5.23 0.03
N THR A 186 -0.11 5.96 -0.85
CA THR A 186 1.26 6.42 -0.63
C THR A 186 1.29 7.64 0.28
N ASP A 187 2.46 8.03 0.75
CA ASP A 187 2.60 9.11 1.74
C ASP A 187 2.20 10.48 1.18
N GLY A 188 2.33 10.72 -0.12
CA GLY A 188 1.80 11.93 -0.74
C GLY A 188 0.29 12.11 -0.54
N PHE A 189 -0.50 11.02 -0.52
CA PHE A 189 -1.93 11.10 -0.24
C PHE A 189 -2.23 11.24 1.27
N TRP A 190 -1.68 10.36 2.12
CA TRP A 190 -2.08 10.32 3.52
C TRP A 190 -1.36 11.36 4.39
N ALA A 191 -0.13 11.80 4.01
CA ALA A 191 0.67 12.70 4.83
C ALA A 191 0.73 14.13 4.30
N GLU A 192 0.58 14.38 3.00
CA GLU A 192 0.63 15.73 2.44
C GLU A 192 -0.74 16.37 2.26
N LEU A 193 -1.80 15.57 2.15
CA LEU A 193 -3.15 16.11 2.03
C LEU A 193 -3.81 16.29 3.40
N SER A 194 -4.49 17.40 3.57
CA SER A 194 -5.39 17.57 4.73
C SER A 194 -6.60 16.62 4.62
N ASP A 195 -7.21 16.27 5.74
CA ASP A 195 -8.41 15.41 5.79
C ASP A 195 -9.52 15.92 4.85
N VAL A 196 -9.67 17.26 4.72
CA VAL A 196 -10.66 17.86 3.81
C VAL A 196 -10.31 17.58 2.35
N HIS A 197 -9.05 17.66 1.97
CA HIS A 197 -8.61 17.34 0.61
C HIS A 197 -8.73 15.85 0.31
N GLN A 198 -8.36 14.98 1.25
CA GLN A 198 -8.55 13.53 1.13
C GLN A 198 -10.04 13.20 0.92
N ALA A 199 -10.93 13.73 1.76
CA ALA A 199 -12.37 13.52 1.63
C ALA A 199 -12.92 14.06 0.30
N THR A 200 -12.42 15.19 -0.18
CA THR A 200 -12.81 15.77 -1.47
C THR A 200 -12.41 14.88 -2.63
N LEU A 201 -11.16 14.39 -2.66
CA LEU A 201 -10.69 13.47 -3.70
C LEU A 201 -11.44 12.13 -3.67
N LEU A 202 -11.81 11.64 -2.49
CA LEU A 202 -12.60 10.42 -2.36
C LEU A 202 -14.06 10.59 -2.79
N ALA A 203 -14.62 11.80 -2.67
CA ALA A 203 -15.97 12.11 -3.14
C ALA A 203 -16.00 12.41 -4.65
N PHE A 204 -14.96 13.07 -5.15
CA PHE A 204 -14.81 13.53 -6.53
C PHE A 204 -13.43 13.14 -7.08
N PRO A 205 -13.22 11.87 -7.44
CA PRO A 205 -11.89 11.36 -7.79
C PRO A 205 -11.23 12.07 -8.97
N GLU A 206 -11.99 12.70 -9.86
CA GLU A 206 -11.49 13.45 -11.02
C GLU A 206 -11.20 14.94 -10.71
N SER A 207 -11.45 15.41 -9.49
CA SER A 207 -11.19 16.79 -9.11
C SER A 207 -9.69 17.12 -9.17
N GLU A 208 -9.38 18.42 -9.35
CA GLU A 208 -7.99 18.88 -9.31
C GLU A 208 -7.35 18.57 -7.96
N SER A 209 -6.13 18.05 -7.99
CA SER A 209 -5.33 17.84 -6.79
C SER A 209 -4.82 19.19 -6.27
N PRO A 210 -4.75 19.40 -4.95
CA PRO A 210 -4.16 20.58 -4.35
C PRO A 210 -2.65 20.75 -4.60
N GLY A 211 -2.05 19.82 -5.35
CA GLY A 211 -0.66 19.87 -5.76
C GLY A 211 0.31 19.49 -4.63
N ALA A 212 0.39 18.22 -4.31
CA ALA A 212 1.38 17.64 -3.41
C ALA A 212 2.81 17.85 -3.93
N GLU A 213 3.79 17.83 -3.03
CA GLU A 213 5.21 17.87 -3.41
C GLU A 213 5.67 16.51 -3.94
N ASP A 214 5.23 15.42 -3.29
CA ASP A 214 5.49 14.04 -3.65
C ASP A 214 4.39 13.45 -4.54
N ASP A 215 4.66 12.27 -5.10
CA ASP A 215 3.68 11.52 -5.88
C ASP A 215 2.48 11.15 -5.01
N LEU A 216 1.29 11.25 -5.57
CA LEU A 216 0.04 11.11 -4.87
C LEU A 216 -0.76 9.97 -5.48
N THR A 217 -0.72 8.81 -4.83
CA THR A 217 -1.38 7.62 -5.35
C THR A 217 -2.28 6.97 -4.31
N TRP A 218 -3.47 6.54 -4.76
CA TRP A 218 -4.37 5.76 -3.93
C TRP A 218 -5.19 4.75 -4.73
N ILE A 219 -5.62 3.69 -4.04
CA ILE A 219 -6.60 2.72 -4.49
C ILE A 219 -7.82 2.84 -3.57
N ASP A 220 -8.99 3.09 -4.13
CA ASP A 220 -10.28 3.17 -3.42
C ASP A 220 -11.04 1.87 -3.69
N LEU A 221 -11.20 1.05 -2.67
CA LEU A 221 -11.84 -0.26 -2.73
C LEU A 221 -13.20 -0.19 -2.05
N ARG A 222 -14.23 -0.72 -2.72
CA ARG A 222 -15.58 -0.88 -2.14
C ARG A 222 -15.94 -2.35 -2.15
N LEU A 223 -16.10 -2.88 -0.95
CA LEU A 223 -16.64 -4.21 -0.78
C LEU A 223 -18.16 -4.15 -1.06
N HIS A 224 -18.65 -5.09 -1.82
CA HIS A 224 -20.08 -5.24 -2.04
C HIS A 224 -20.44 -6.68 -1.67
N SER A 225 -21.52 -6.81 -0.89
CA SER A 225 -22.16 -8.09 -0.58
C SER A 225 -22.76 -8.73 -1.82
#